data_4cfed8b21b362d54ae2e6fa9a0d7157f
#
_entry.id   4cfed8b21b362d54ae2e6fa9a0d7157f
#
_cell.length_a   1.000
_cell.length_b   1.000
_cell.length_c   1.000
_cell.angle_alpha   90.00
_cell.angle_beta   90.00
_cell.angle_gamma   90.00
#
_symmetry.space_group_name_H-M   'P 1'
#
loop_
_entity.id
_entity.type
_entity.pdbx_description
1 polymer ?
#
loop_
_entity_poly.entity_id
_entity_poly.type
_entity_poly.pdbx_seq_one_letter_code
_entity_poly.pdbx_strand_id
1 'polypeptide(L)'
;MNEQANTPALAVNDKVPQVVFKTRIRDESVGGDNPFVWKDVTTEEIFDGRRVAIFSLPGAFTPTCSSTHLPGFESKYDELRAKGVDEVYCISVNDAFSMFQWAKQLQVQKVQMLPDGNGGFSRKMGMLVKKENLGFGERSWRYSMLVDNGVITLLNAEAGKVDNCETDPFECSDVNTLLSQIDQLAASAA
;
A
#
# COMPACT_ATOMS: atom_id res chain seq x y z
N MET A 1 -3.07 12.38 -26.94
CA MET A 1 -2.61 10.99 -27.17
C MET A 1 -2.39 10.37 -25.79
N ASN A 2 -3.20 9.37 -25.44
CA ASN A 2 -3.19 8.76 -24.09
C ASN A 2 -2.01 7.80 -23.95
N GLU A 3 -0.92 8.24 -23.33
CA GLU A 3 0.19 7.35 -22.91
C GLU A 3 -0.15 6.47 -21.69
N GLN A 4 -1.41 6.48 -21.23
CA GLN A 4 -1.83 5.81 -19.99
C GLN A 4 -2.21 4.33 -20.14
N ALA A 5 -2.24 3.78 -21.36
CA ALA A 5 -2.86 2.49 -21.61
C ALA A 5 -1.96 1.26 -21.46
N ASN A 6 -0.65 1.39 -21.14
CA ASN A 6 0.19 0.19 -21.18
C ASN A 6 1.49 0.25 -20.35
N THR A 7 1.46 0.77 -19.12
CA THR A 7 2.58 0.50 -18.21
C THR A 7 2.46 -0.97 -17.78
N PRO A 8 3.39 -1.86 -18.15
CA PRO A 8 3.35 -3.23 -17.70
C PRO A 8 3.43 -3.26 -16.17
N ALA A 9 2.70 -4.18 -15.55
CA ALA A 9 2.79 -4.37 -14.11
C ALA A 9 4.20 -4.82 -13.74
N LEU A 10 4.77 -4.23 -12.69
CA LEU A 10 6.03 -4.69 -12.12
C LEU A 10 5.87 -6.08 -11.52
N ALA A 11 6.97 -6.80 -11.46
CA ALA A 11 7.05 -8.18 -11.00
C ALA A 11 8.10 -8.35 -9.91
N VAL A 12 8.19 -9.55 -9.36
CA VAL A 12 9.28 -9.95 -8.47
C VAL A 12 10.63 -9.75 -9.18
N ASN A 13 11.60 -9.22 -8.47
CA ASN A 13 12.94 -8.77 -8.88
C ASN A 13 12.99 -7.38 -9.54
N ASP A 14 11.86 -6.74 -9.81
CA ASP A 14 11.87 -5.33 -10.22
C ASP A 14 12.11 -4.40 -9.02
N LYS A 15 12.66 -3.23 -9.30
CA LYS A 15 12.75 -2.15 -8.32
C LYS A 15 11.41 -1.43 -8.19
N VAL A 16 11.07 -1.02 -6.97
CA VAL A 16 9.91 -0.18 -6.73
C VAL A 16 10.04 1.17 -7.45
N PRO A 17 8.91 1.77 -7.89
CA PRO A 17 8.93 3.04 -8.62
C PRO A 17 9.43 4.19 -7.75
N GLN A 18 10.17 5.10 -8.38
CA GLN A 18 10.60 6.34 -7.74
C GLN A 18 9.48 7.38 -7.80
N VAL A 19 8.97 7.76 -6.64
CA VAL A 19 7.92 8.78 -6.47
C VAL A 19 8.16 9.58 -5.18
N VAL A 20 7.42 10.69 -5.07
CA VAL A 20 7.32 11.47 -3.83
C VAL A 20 5.88 11.43 -3.36
N PHE A 21 5.66 10.93 -2.17
CA PHE A 21 4.35 10.90 -1.53
C PHE A 21 4.12 12.19 -0.75
N LYS A 22 2.97 12.82 -0.94
CA LYS A 22 2.55 14.00 -0.19
C LYS A 22 1.85 13.56 1.08
N THR A 23 2.57 13.60 2.20
CA THR A 23 2.06 13.17 3.51
C THR A 23 1.91 14.34 4.48
N ARG A 24 1.31 14.09 5.63
CA ARG A 24 1.26 15.01 6.75
C ARG A 24 1.79 14.32 7.99
N ILE A 25 2.62 15.03 8.73
CA ILE A 25 3.14 14.57 10.02
C ILE A 25 2.69 15.51 11.13
N ARG A 26 2.55 14.97 12.35
CA ARG A 26 2.29 15.77 13.53
C ARG A 26 3.56 16.51 13.92
N ASP A 27 3.45 17.81 14.12
CA ASP A 27 4.53 18.69 14.55
C ASP A 27 4.02 19.66 15.63
N GLU A 28 4.28 19.31 16.88
CA GLU A 28 3.82 20.09 18.04
C GLU A 28 4.41 21.51 18.08
N SER A 29 5.50 21.77 17.35
CA SER A 29 6.10 23.10 17.30
C SER A 29 5.21 24.13 16.58
N VAL A 30 4.29 23.67 15.73
CA VAL A 30 3.34 24.53 15.02
C VAL A 30 2.25 25.07 15.95
N GLY A 31 1.92 24.31 17.00
CA GLY A 31 0.87 24.67 17.94
C GLY A 31 -0.55 24.64 17.37
N GLY A 32 -1.54 25.06 18.19
CA GLY A 32 -2.95 25.09 17.81
C GLY A 32 -3.64 23.72 17.83
N ASP A 33 -4.90 23.69 17.39
CA ASP A 33 -5.74 22.48 17.44
C ASP A 33 -5.43 21.45 16.35
N ASN A 34 -4.63 21.82 15.35
CA ASN A 34 -4.28 20.98 14.22
C ASN A 34 -2.77 21.05 13.91
N PRO A 35 -1.91 20.53 14.82
CA PRO A 35 -0.47 20.61 14.70
C PRO A 35 0.09 19.62 13.68
N PHE A 36 -0.31 19.73 12.42
CA PHE A 36 0.16 18.91 11.32
C PHE A 36 0.76 19.75 10.21
N VAL A 37 1.90 19.34 9.71
CA VAL A 37 2.60 19.95 8.57
C VAL A 37 2.70 18.99 7.39
N TRP A 38 2.79 19.54 6.19
CA TRP A 38 3.09 18.74 5.01
C TRP A 38 4.52 18.22 5.08
N LYS A 39 4.69 16.96 4.71
CA LYS A 39 5.99 16.33 4.54
C LYS A 39 5.99 15.52 3.24
N ASP A 40 6.97 15.79 2.41
CA ASP A 40 7.28 14.95 1.26
C ASP A 40 8.07 13.74 1.76
N VAL A 41 7.64 12.54 1.35
CA VAL A 41 8.32 11.27 1.66
C VAL A 41 8.68 10.61 0.34
N THR A 42 9.95 10.32 0.15
CA THR A 42 10.43 9.69 -1.09
C THR A 42 10.42 8.17 -0.99
N THR A 43 10.44 7.52 -2.15
CA THR A 43 10.57 6.05 -2.23
C THR A 43 11.83 5.57 -1.50
N GLU A 44 12.94 6.29 -1.63
CA GLU A 44 14.21 5.98 -0.96
C GLU A 44 14.05 5.97 0.56
N GLU A 45 13.41 7.01 1.13
CA GLU A 45 13.18 7.10 2.58
C GLU A 45 12.38 5.92 3.14
N ILE A 46 11.52 5.31 2.30
CA ILE A 46 10.68 4.18 2.70
C ILE A 46 11.45 2.86 2.62
N PHE A 47 12.22 2.65 1.55
CA PHE A 47 12.70 1.32 1.18
C PHE A 47 14.21 1.11 1.31
N ASP A 48 15.05 2.16 1.28
CA ASP A 48 16.50 1.98 1.27
C ASP A 48 17.00 1.34 2.57
N GLY A 49 17.70 0.22 2.41
CA GLY A 49 18.25 -0.55 3.54
C GLY A 49 17.20 -1.21 4.44
N ARG A 50 15.94 -1.27 4.00
CA ARG A 50 14.82 -1.77 4.80
C ARG A 50 14.07 -2.89 4.10
N ARG A 51 13.50 -3.78 4.89
CA ARG A 51 12.57 -4.82 4.45
C ARG A 51 11.15 -4.40 4.81
N VAL A 52 10.36 -4.05 3.82
CA VAL A 52 9.07 -3.40 3.99
C VAL A 52 7.95 -4.24 3.40
N ALA A 53 6.89 -4.48 4.17
CA ALA A 53 5.64 -5.02 3.66
C ALA A 53 4.71 -3.88 3.23
N ILE A 54 4.13 -4.02 2.05
CA ILE A 54 3.13 -3.10 1.53
C ILE A 54 1.88 -3.87 1.13
N PHE A 55 0.73 -3.30 1.43
CA PHE A 55 -0.50 -3.70 0.79
C PHE A 55 -1.22 -2.48 0.24
N SER A 56 -1.84 -2.66 -0.91
CA SER A 56 -2.59 -1.63 -1.61
C SER A 56 -4.01 -2.07 -1.87
N LEU A 57 -4.93 -1.13 -1.90
CA LEU A 57 -6.35 -1.39 -1.92
C LEU A 57 -7.11 -0.27 -2.66
N PRO A 58 -8.34 -0.53 -3.13
CA PRO A 58 -9.11 0.41 -3.94
C PRO A 58 -9.47 1.72 -3.26
N GLY A 59 -9.58 1.76 -1.94
CA GLY A 59 -9.85 3.04 -1.30
C GLY A 59 -10.15 3.00 0.19
N ALA A 60 -9.79 4.08 0.88
CA ALA A 60 -10.22 4.35 2.23
C ALA A 60 -11.75 4.34 2.32
N PHE A 61 -12.28 3.88 3.47
CA PHE A 61 -13.72 3.79 3.76
C PHE A 61 -14.52 2.79 2.92
N THR A 62 -13.91 2.07 1.98
CA THR A 62 -14.62 1.03 1.22
C THR A 62 -14.76 -0.25 2.04
N PRO A 63 -15.77 -1.12 1.75
CA PRO A 63 -16.13 -2.24 2.64
C PRO A 63 -15.00 -3.22 2.94
N THR A 64 -14.47 -3.94 1.96
CA THR A 64 -13.42 -4.96 2.13
C THR A 64 -12.13 -4.37 2.71
N CYS A 65 -11.78 -3.16 2.27
CA CYS A 65 -10.60 -2.45 2.75
C CYS A 65 -10.70 -2.15 4.26
N SER A 66 -11.90 -1.77 4.74
CA SER A 66 -12.13 -1.36 6.13
C SER A 66 -12.43 -2.53 7.07
N SER A 67 -13.07 -3.59 6.57
CA SER A 67 -13.51 -4.71 7.41
C SER A 67 -12.48 -5.83 7.52
N THR A 68 -11.60 -5.99 6.54
CA THR A 68 -10.76 -7.18 6.42
C THR A 68 -9.31 -6.87 6.09
N HIS A 69 -9.03 -6.12 5.01
CA HIS A 69 -7.65 -5.98 4.51
C HIS A 69 -6.76 -5.22 5.49
N LEU A 70 -7.09 -3.96 5.81
CA LEU A 70 -6.31 -3.15 6.76
C LEU A 70 -6.32 -3.74 8.18
N PRO A 71 -7.47 -4.14 8.76
CA PRO A 71 -7.47 -4.77 10.08
C PRO A 71 -6.65 -6.07 10.15
N GLY A 72 -6.59 -6.84 9.07
CA GLY A 72 -5.76 -8.03 8.99
C GLY A 72 -4.29 -7.71 9.16
N PHE A 73 -3.75 -6.75 8.41
CA PHE A 73 -2.36 -6.32 8.53
C PHE A 73 -2.07 -5.65 9.88
N GLU A 74 -2.98 -4.83 10.40
CA GLU A 74 -2.83 -4.22 11.73
C GLU A 74 -2.71 -5.28 12.83
N SER A 75 -3.58 -6.29 12.82
CA SER A 75 -3.59 -7.35 13.83
C SER A 75 -2.35 -8.26 13.78
N LYS A 76 -1.72 -8.39 12.61
CA LYS A 76 -0.54 -9.24 12.37
C LYS A 76 0.77 -8.45 12.25
N TYR A 77 0.75 -7.16 12.55
CA TYR A 77 1.92 -6.30 12.46
C TYR A 77 3.12 -6.85 13.24
N ASP A 78 2.91 -7.24 14.51
CA ASP A 78 4.00 -7.74 15.35
C ASP A 78 4.56 -9.08 14.84
N GLU A 79 3.73 -9.91 14.23
CA GLU A 79 4.17 -11.17 13.61
C GLU A 79 5.04 -10.89 12.37
N LEU A 80 4.67 -9.91 11.53
CA LEU A 80 5.51 -9.45 10.42
C LEU A 80 6.85 -8.91 10.94
N ARG A 81 6.83 -8.09 11.99
CA ARG A 81 8.04 -7.56 12.64
C ARG A 81 8.96 -8.68 13.14
N ALA A 82 8.40 -9.70 13.77
CA ALA A 82 9.16 -10.86 14.27
C ALA A 82 9.82 -11.68 13.14
N LYS A 83 9.29 -11.58 11.91
CA LYS A 83 9.86 -12.22 10.71
C LYS A 83 10.84 -11.31 9.94
N GLY A 84 11.30 -10.22 10.54
CA GLY A 84 12.30 -9.32 9.98
C GLY A 84 11.74 -8.27 9.00
N VAL A 85 10.45 -8.00 9.03
CA VAL A 85 9.86 -6.86 8.33
C VAL A 85 10.08 -5.60 9.17
N ASP A 86 10.68 -4.57 8.62
CA ASP A 86 11.01 -3.33 9.32
C ASP A 86 9.82 -2.38 9.44
N GLU A 87 8.89 -2.41 8.50
CA GLU A 87 7.70 -1.57 8.54
C GLU A 87 6.60 -2.12 7.63
N VAL A 88 5.36 -1.73 7.91
CA VAL A 88 4.18 -2.12 7.13
C VAL A 88 3.43 -0.86 6.70
N TYR A 89 3.20 -0.71 5.40
CA TYR A 89 2.48 0.42 4.83
C TYR A 89 1.21 -0.01 4.10
N CYS A 90 0.14 0.77 4.33
CA CYS A 90 -1.07 0.73 3.53
C CYS A 90 -1.02 1.85 2.48
N ILE A 91 -1.02 1.50 1.20
CA ILE A 91 -1.10 2.45 0.09
C ILE A 91 -2.52 2.50 -0.47
N SER A 92 -3.00 3.70 -0.77
CA SER A 92 -4.24 3.92 -1.50
C SER A 92 -4.19 5.21 -2.31
N VAL A 93 -4.92 5.25 -3.43
CA VAL A 93 -5.14 6.47 -4.22
C VAL A 93 -6.18 7.33 -3.49
N ASN A 94 -5.77 7.82 -2.34
CA ASN A 94 -6.48 8.76 -1.48
C ASN A 94 -5.48 9.80 -0.96
N ASP A 95 -5.99 10.97 -0.63
CA ASP A 95 -5.19 12.05 -0.04
C ASP A 95 -4.83 11.79 1.43
N ALA A 96 -3.89 12.58 1.96
CA ALA A 96 -3.40 12.43 3.31
C ALA A 96 -4.48 12.63 4.39
N PHE A 97 -5.48 13.47 4.14
CA PHE A 97 -6.56 13.71 5.11
C PHE A 97 -7.51 12.52 5.20
N SER A 98 -7.90 11.98 4.03
CA SER A 98 -8.75 10.79 3.95
C SER A 98 -8.09 9.59 4.61
N MET A 99 -6.81 9.34 4.32
CA MET A 99 -6.04 8.25 4.91
C MET A 99 -5.91 8.40 6.42
N PHE A 100 -5.65 9.61 6.92
CA PHE A 100 -5.56 9.89 8.35
C PHE A 100 -6.89 9.63 9.07
N GLN A 101 -8.00 10.16 8.56
CA GLN A 101 -9.32 10.00 9.18
C GLN A 101 -9.78 8.55 9.16
N TRP A 102 -9.50 7.83 8.08
CA TRP A 102 -9.81 6.41 7.97
C TRP A 102 -9.03 5.57 8.98
N ALA A 103 -7.72 5.80 9.10
CA ALA A 103 -6.89 5.14 10.11
C ALA A 103 -7.40 5.42 11.53
N LYS A 104 -7.77 6.67 11.81
CA LYS A 104 -8.34 7.08 13.11
C LYS A 104 -9.66 6.36 13.41
N GLN A 105 -10.56 6.28 12.42
CA GLN A 105 -11.83 5.57 12.57
C GLN A 105 -11.65 4.09 12.86
N LEU A 106 -10.68 3.44 12.21
CA LEU A 106 -10.36 2.03 12.40
C LEU A 106 -9.41 1.77 13.59
N GLN A 107 -9.03 2.83 14.31
CA GLN A 107 -8.11 2.76 15.46
C GLN A 107 -6.76 2.10 15.12
N VAL A 108 -6.26 2.33 13.91
CA VAL A 108 -4.95 1.85 13.45
C VAL A 108 -3.85 2.48 14.32
N GLN A 109 -2.95 1.66 14.86
CA GLN A 109 -1.88 2.08 15.76
C GLN A 109 -0.48 1.82 15.20
N LYS A 110 -0.33 0.83 14.33
CA LYS A 110 0.97 0.27 13.91
C LYS A 110 1.23 0.44 12.43
N VAL A 111 0.27 0.05 11.58
CA VAL A 111 0.37 0.19 10.13
C VAL A 111 0.50 1.66 9.74
N GLN A 112 1.49 1.97 8.91
CA GLN A 112 1.70 3.33 8.40
C GLN A 112 0.83 3.58 7.17
N MET A 113 0.17 4.72 7.14
CA MET A 113 -0.66 5.12 6.00
C MET A 113 0.18 5.89 4.99
N LEU A 114 0.17 5.46 3.73
CA LEU A 114 0.94 6.07 2.65
C LEU A 114 -0.01 6.58 1.55
N PRO A 115 -0.36 7.86 1.55
CA PRO A 115 -1.30 8.44 0.60
C PRO A 115 -0.65 8.57 -0.79
N ASP A 116 -1.17 7.84 -1.77
CA ASP A 116 -0.83 7.98 -3.19
C ASP A 116 -1.88 8.81 -3.93
N GLY A 117 -2.22 9.99 -3.39
CA GLY A 117 -3.35 10.81 -3.84
C GLY A 117 -3.34 11.15 -5.33
N ASN A 118 -2.16 11.27 -5.94
CA ASN A 118 -1.98 11.50 -7.37
C ASN A 118 -1.93 10.21 -8.20
N GLY A 119 -2.01 9.04 -7.56
CA GLY A 119 -1.89 7.74 -8.23
C GLY A 119 -0.52 7.47 -8.85
N GLY A 120 0.50 8.21 -8.44
CA GLY A 120 1.83 8.17 -9.07
C GLY A 120 2.53 6.83 -8.87
N PHE A 121 2.50 6.31 -7.65
CA PHE A 121 3.08 5.01 -7.34
C PHE A 121 2.25 3.88 -7.99
N SER A 122 0.94 3.89 -7.82
CA SER A 122 0.04 2.89 -8.40
C SER A 122 0.15 2.82 -9.92
N ARG A 123 0.29 3.98 -10.61
CA ARG A 123 0.48 4.03 -12.05
C ARG A 123 1.80 3.39 -12.49
N LYS A 124 2.91 3.77 -11.86
CA LYS A 124 4.24 3.24 -12.19
C LYS A 124 4.40 1.77 -11.82
N MET A 125 3.67 1.28 -10.81
CA MET A 125 3.56 -0.13 -10.48
C MET A 125 2.77 -0.93 -11.53
N GLY A 126 2.06 -0.25 -12.46
CA GLY A 126 1.12 -0.89 -13.36
C GLY A 126 -0.14 -1.42 -12.66
N MET A 127 -0.47 -0.85 -11.50
CA MET A 127 -1.59 -1.27 -10.65
C MET A 127 -2.74 -0.25 -10.63
N LEU A 128 -2.63 0.86 -11.36
CA LEU A 128 -3.71 1.83 -11.46
C LEU A 128 -4.81 1.31 -12.38
N VAL A 129 -6.05 1.38 -11.92
CA VAL A 129 -7.24 0.98 -12.69
C VAL A 129 -8.34 2.04 -12.56
N LYS A 130 -9.20 2.14 -13.54
CA LYS A 130 -10.41 2.94 -13.46
C LYS A 130 -11.50 2.19 -12.69
N LYS A 131 -12.21 2.90 -11.85
CA LYS A 131 -13.41 2.44 -11.11
C LYS A 131 -14.54 3.42 -11.32
N GLU A 132 -14.73 3.86 -12.57
CA GLU A 132 -15.75 4.84 -12.96
C GLU A 132 -17.17 4.29 -12.78
N ASN A 133 -17.35 2.98 -12.95
CA ASN A 133 -18.60 2.26 -12.70
C ASN A 133 -19.09 2.39 -11.24
N LEU A 134 -18.18 2.71 -10.30
CA LEU A 134 -18.48 2.94 -8.88
C LEU A 134 -18.40 4.42 -8.50
N GLY A 135 -18.09 5.31 -9.44
CA GLY A 135 -17.88 6.73 -9.17
C GLY A 135 -16.57 7.02 -8.39
N PHE A 136 -15.61 6.11 -8.41
CA PHE A 136 -14.36 6.27 -7.66
C PHE A 136 -13.23 6.94 -8.46
N GLY A 137 -13.38 7.03 -9.80
CA GLY A 137 -12.28 7.46 -10.66
C GLY A 137 -11.15 6.44 -10.71
N GLU A 138 -9.90 6.91 -10.77
CA GLU A 138 -8.73 6.03 -10.78
C GLU A 138 -8.39 5.56 -9.36
N ARG A 139 -8.13 4.26 -9.21
CA ARG A 139 -7.79 3.61 -7.93
C ARG A 139 -6.66 2.60 -8.12
N SER A 140 -6.02 2.20 -7.02
CA SER A 140 -5.10 1.09 -7.05
C SER A 140 -5.86 -0.23 -7.15
N TRP A 141 -5.34 -1.16 -7.96
CA TRP A 141 -5.69 -2.56 -7.84
C TRP A 141 -5.26 -3.11 -6.47
N ARG A 142 -5.91 -4.16 -6.02
CA ARG A 142 -5.60 -4.77 -4.72
C ARG A 142 -4.41 -5.72 -4.86
N TYR A 143 -3.41 -5.54 -4.00
CA TYR A 143 -2.24 -6.42 -3.91
C TYR A 143 -1.56 -6.31 -2.54
N SER A 144 -0.71 -7.28 -2.21
CA SER A 144 0.32 -7.16 -1.17
C SER A 144 1.69 -7.50 -1.74
N MET A 145 2.74 -6.95 -1.17
CA MET A 145 4.12 -7.23 -1.59
C MET A 145 5.09 -7.12 -0.43
N LEU A 146 6.21 -7.80 -0.55
CA LEU A 146 7.39 -7.62 0.28
C LEU A 146 8.50 -6.99 -0.59
N VAL A 147 9.12 -5.96 -0.06
CA VAL A 147 10.21 -5.23 -0.70
C VAL A 147 11.43 -5.32 0.20
N ASP A 148 12.57 -5.69 -0.34
CA ASP A 148 13.84 -5.72 0.36
C ASP A 148 14.81 -4.76 -0.31
N ASN A 149 15.23 -3.72 0.40
CA ASN A 149 16.13 -2.69 -0.11
C ASN A 149 15.73 -2.16 -1.51
N GLY A 150 14.44 -1.84 -1.66
CA GLY A 150 13.87 -1.30 -2.90
C GLY A 150 13.60 -2.32 -4.01
N VAL A 151 13.85 -3.62 -3.79
CA VAL A 151 13.56 -4.69 -4.75
C VAL A 151 12.35 -5.50 -4.29
N ILE A 152 11.40 -5.72 -5.18
CA ILE A 152 10.21 -6.54 -4.91
C ILE A 152 10.63 -8.02 -4.79
N THR A 153 10.43 -8.62 -3.62
CA THR A 153 10.77 -10.04 -3.38
C THR A 153 9.55 -10.95 -3.36
N LEU A 154 8.38 -10.42 -3.02
CA LEU A 154 7.08 -11.08 -3.14
C LEU A 154 6.05 -10.09 -3.70
N LEU A 155 5.14 -10.58 -4.53
CA LEU A 155 4.03 -9.78 -5.06
C LEU A 155 2.80 -10.67 -5.26
N ASN A 156 1.73 -10.35 -4.54
CA ASN A 156 0.43 -11.01 -4.59
C ASN A 156 -0.61 -10.02 -5.10
N ALA A 157 -0.74 -9.90 -6.41
CA ALA A 157 -1.80 -9.09 -7.02
C ALA A 157 -3.03 -9.96 -7.25
N GLU A 158 -4.21 -9.46 -6.88
CA GLU A 158 -5.47 -10.16 -7.13
C GLU A 158 -5.66 -10.40 -8.63
N ALA A 159 -6.24 -11.54 -8.96
CA ALA A 159 -6.48 -11.90 -10.35
C ALA A 159 -7.56 -11.00 -11.00
N GLY A 160 -7.57 -10.95 -12.33
CA GLY A 160 -8.62 -10.25 -13.07
C GLY A 160 -8.48 -8.73 -13.10
N LYS A 161 -7.26 -8.20 -12.96
CA LYS A 161 -7.01 -6.75 -13.04
C LYS A 161 -7.50 -6.16 -14.36
N VAL A 162 -8.53 -5.34 -14.28
CA VAL A 162 -9.15 -4.65 -15.42
C VAL A 162 -9.85 -3.37 -14.96
N ASP A 163 -9.94 -2.39 -15.86
CA ASP A 163 -10.74 -1.19 -15.62
C ASP A 163 -12.21 -1.57 -15.42
N ASN A 164 -12.87 -0.89 -14.51
CA ASN A 164 -14.29 -1.07 -14.17
C ASN A 164 -14.67 -2.51 -13.82
N CYS A 165 -13.74 -3.26 -13.20
CA CYS A 165 -14.00 -4.58 -12.69
C CYS A 165 -15.23 -4.56 -11.76
N GLU A 166 -16.20 -5.45 -12.03
CA GLU A 166 -17.47 -5.53 -11.28
C GLU A 166 -17.28 -6.13 -9.88
N THR A 167 -16.22 -6.90 -9.68
CA THR A 167 -15.90 -7.55 -8.41
C THR A 167 -14.79 -6.81 -7.67
N ASP A 168 -14.66 -7.10 -6.38
CA ASP A 168 -13.58 -6.64 -5.52
C ASP A 168 -12.85 -7.86 -4.93
N PRO A 169 -11.98 -8.53 -5.71
CA PRO A 169 -11.34 -9.77 -5.29
C PRO A 169 -10.42 -9.56 -4.09
N PHE A 170 -10.43 -10.53 -3.18
CA PHE A 170 -9.57 -10.60 -2.01
C PHE A 170 -9.27 -12.06 -1.66
N GLU A 171 -8.35 -12.68 -2.39
CA GLU A 171 -8.04 -14.11 -2.31
C GLU A 171 -6.57 -14.40 -2.00
N CYS A 172 -5.64 -13.54 -2.46
CA CYS A 172 -4.20 -13.79 -2.33
C CYS A 172 -3.40 -12.66 -1.69
N SER A 173 -3.98 -11.47 -1.55
CA SER A 173 -3.27 -10.28 -1.03
C SER A 173 -3.42 -10.09 0.48
N ASP A 174 -3.99 -11.05 1.18
CA ASP A 174 -4.14 -11.02 2.63
C ASP A 174 -2.81 -11.24 3.37
N VAL A 175 -2.79 -10.85 4.63
CA VAL A 175 -1.58 -10.92 5.47
C VAL A 175 -1.11 -12.34 5.76
N ASN A 176 -2.02 -13.33 5.85
CA ASN A 176 -1.63 -14.71 6.15
C ASN A 176 -0.92 -15.35 4.96
N THR A 177 -1.38 -15.05 3.73
CA THR A 177 -0.68 -15.43 2.51
C THR A 177 0.73 -14.86 2.49
N LEU A 178 0.89 -13.57 2.78
CA LEU A 178 2.21 -12.92 2.82
C LEU A 178 3.11 -13.53 3.90
N LEU A 179 2.61 -13.76 5.11
CA LEU A 179 3.35 -14.40 6.20
C LEU A 179 3.84 -15.79 5.85
N SER A 180 2.98 -16.62 5.25
CA SER A 180 3.32 -17.96 4.79
C SER A 180 4.46 -17.95 3.76
N GLN A 181 4.41 -17.01 2.82
CA GLN A 181 5.46 -16.87 1.80
C GLN A 181 6.79 -16.35 2.39
N ILE A 182 6.75 -15.47 3.39
CA ILE A 182 7.94 -15.04 4.12
C ILE A 182 8.63 -16.24 4.80
N ASP A 183 7.85 -17.14 5.40
CA ASP A 183 8.39 -18.37 6.00
C ASP A 183 9.02 -19.30 4.95
N GLN A 184 8.40 -19.42 3.79
CA GLN A 184 8.94 -20.22 2.68
C GLN A 184 10.26 -19.64 2.15
N LEU A 185 10.37 -18.31 2.03
CA LEU A 185 11.63 -17.64 1.65
C LEU A 185 12.73 -17.91 2.67
N ALA A 186 12.42 -17.81 3.96
CA ALA A 186 13.39 -18.08 5.03
C ALA A 186 13.87 -19.54 5.02
N ALA A 187 12.96 -20.49 4.81
CA ALA A 187 13.28 -21.91 4.71
C ALA A 187 14.13 -22.24 3.48
N SER A 188 13.96 -21.52 2.36
CA SER A 188 14.73 -21.73 1.12
C SER A 188 16.14 -21.13 1.18
N ALA A 189 16.40 -20.20 2.10
CA ALA A 189 17.69 -19.53 2.30
C ALA A 189 18.58 -20.23 3.35
N ALA A 190 18.05 -21.20 4.09
CA ALA A 190 18.75 -21.97 5.12
C ALA A 190 19.37 -23.26 4.56
#